data_fddba3b6859d1f2f6d59ea83e64a1e79
#
_entry.id   fddba3b6859d1f2f6d59ea83e64a1e79
#
_cell.length_a   1.000
_cell.length_b   1.000
_cell.length_c   1.000
_cell.angle_alpha   90.00
_cell.angle_beta   90.00
_cell.angle_gamma   90.00
#
_symmetry.space_group_name_H-M   'P 1'
#
loop_
_entity.id
_entity.type
_entity.pdbx_description
1 polymer ?
#
loop_
_entity_poly.entity_id
_entity_poly.type
_entity_poly.pdbx_seq_one_letter_code
_entity_poly.pdbx_strand_id
1 'polypeptide(L)'
;MASEDDLPPVPHAEYALLGGSGTGTQGSPELEESVGPEARDVVFTTPFGETPPVTRFKLPEADGRERSVLFARPHATMAGGLVGRSSESRAGQALALFWLFQRAGVVRIVAESGAASITQHFHPRDLVVPHDFIDFTRQYGGRLTPGAILVMRDPFCPEIREALWNRARQFAAEKATRVFNRAVHVTVEGPRLETAAEVGALARMGGDVISQTLTPEVYLAREIGACFASVEMVLNYAEGVRPEWDFDLLRAIVREGAEELGRVALDALVALPGERGCSCAEHRQKASSPNLVAETA
;
A
#
# COMPACT_ATOMS: atom_id res chain seq x y z
N MET A 1 13.13 -8.02 -25.97
CA MET A 1 12.33 -7.04 -25.21
C MET A 1 11.46 -6.34 -26.25
N ALA A 2 10.14 -6.35 -26.06
CA ALA A 2 9.24 -5.58 -26.93
C ALA A 2 9.63 -4.08 -26.84
N SER A 3 9.53 -3.36 -27.96
CA SER A 3 9.73 -1.91 -27.91
C SER A 3 8.62 -1.26 -27.08
N GLU A 4 8.86 -0.11 -26.47
CA GLU A 4 7.80 0.58 -25.71
C GLU A 4 6.57 0.92 -26.58
N ASP A 5 6.76 1.04 -27.89
CA ASP A 5 5.71 1.33 -28.86
C ASP A 5 4.79 0.14 -29.17
N ASP A 6 5.21 -1.10 -28.81
CA ASP A 6 4.43 -2.31 -29.00
C ASP A 6 3.51 -2.66 -27.80
N LEU A 7 3.58 -1.86 -26.74
CA LEU A 7 2.79 -2.11 -25.53
C LEU A 7 1.37 -1.50 -25.66
N PRO A 8 0.34 -2.17 -25.08
CA PRO A 8 -1.01 -1.69 -25.18
C PRO A 8 -1.18 -0.31 -24.50
N PRO A 9 -2.14 0.52 -24.98
CA PRO A 9 -2.37 1.82 -24.40
C PRO A 9 -2.79 1.70 -22.94
N VAL A 10 -2.15 2.51 -22.08
CA VAL A 10 -2.41 2.58 -20.65
C VAL A 10 -3.47 3.66 -20.39
N PRO A 11 -4.54 3.36 -19.62
CA PRO A 11 -5.54 4.36 -19.30
C PRO A 11 -4.96 5.43 -18.36
N HIS A 12 -5.29 6.70 -18.61
CA HIS A 12 -4.89 7.77 -17.72
C HIS A 12 -5.62 7.68 -16.37
N ALA A 13 -4.87 7.80 -15.28
CA ALA A 13 -5.38 7.89 -13.92
C ALA A 13 -4.36 8.58 -13.01
N GLU A 14 -4.81 9.56 -12.25
CA GLU A 14 -3.94 10.29 -11.30
C GLU A 14 -3.87 9.65 -9.92
N TYR A 15 -4.78 8.74 -9.63
CA TYR A 15 -4.92 8.10 -8.33
C TYR A 15 -4.83 6.59 -8.43
N ALA A 16 -4.26 5.96 -7.40
CA ALA A 16 -4.32 4.52 -7.24
C ALA A 16 -4.74 4.13 -5.82
N LEU A 17 -5.45 3.01 -5.72
CA LEU A 17 -5.80 2.34 -4.48
C LEU A 17 -5.19 0.95 -4.50
N LEU A 18 -4.41 0.63 -3.47
CA LEU A 18 -3.86 -0.71 -3.26
C LEU A 18 -4.62 -1.41 -2.14
N GLY A 19 -5.32 -2.47 -2.51
CA GLY A 19 -6.03 -3.33 -1.58
C GLY A 19 -5.10 -4.38 -0.98
N GLY A 20 -5.17 -4.54 0.34
CA GLY A 20 -4.45 -5.56 1.08
C GLY A 20 -5.20 -6.89 1.14
N SER A 21 -4.81 -7.73 2.09
CA SER A 21 -5.46 -9.02 2.34
C SER A 21 -6.90 -8.90 2.85
N GLY A 22 -7.26 -7.73 3.38
CA GLY A 22 -8.60 -7.44 3.86
C GLY A 22 -9.61 -7.31 2.72
N THR A 23 -9.42 -6.37 1.79
CA THR A 23 -10.32 -6.17 0.62
C THR A 23 -10.14 -7.24 -0.46
N GLY A 24 -9.11 -8.09 -0.32
CA GLY A 24 -8.76 -9.12 -1.29
C GLY A 24 -9.78 -10.24 -1.45
N THR A 25 -10.67 -10.45 -0.49
CA THR A 25 -11.58 -11.61 -0.49
C THR A 25 -13.04 -11.25 -0.78
N GLN A 26 -13.42 -9.99 -0.63
CA GLN A 26 -14.77 -9.52 -0.93
C GLN A 26 -14.67 -8.17 -1.62
N GLY A 27 -15.16 -8.07 -2.86
CA GLY A 27 -15.24 -6.78 -3.55
C GLY A 27 -15.97 -5.75 -2.68
N SER A 28 -15.54 -4.49 -2.70
CA SER A 28 -16.36 -3.44 -2.10
C SER A 28 -17.61 -3.27 -2.97
N PRO A 29 -18.84 -3.48 -2.45
CA PRO A 29 -20.05 -3.29 -3.23
C PRO A 29 -20.12 -1.90 -3.88
N GLU A 30 -19.61 -0.87 -3.20
CA GLU A 30 -19.56 0.51 -3.69
C GLU A 30 -18.61 0.67 -4.89
N LEU A 31 -17.49 -0.07 -4.92
CA LEU A 31 -16.62 -0.16 -6.08
C LEU A 31 -17.29 -0.90 -7.23
N GLU A 32 -18.05 -1.95 -6.92
CA GLU A 32 -18.73 -2.76 -7.92
C GLU A 32 -19.84 -2.00 -8.64
N GLU A 33 -20.57 -1.14 -7.97
CA GLU A 33 -21.64 -0.34 -8.56
C GLU A 33 -21.12 0.81 -9.46
N SER A 34 -19.94 1.36 -9.14
CA SER A 34 -19.37 2.50 -9.88
C SER A 34 -18.54 2.10 -11.11
N VAL A 35 -18.19 0.80 -11.26
CA VAL A 35 -17.28 0.32 -12.30
C VAL A 35 -18.01 -0.36 -13.44
N GLY A 36 -17.84 0.14 -14.67
CA GLY A 36 -18.28 -0.53 -15.89
C GLY A 36 -17.55 -1.88 -16.08
N PRO A 37 -18.22 -2.91 -16.65
CA PRO A 37 -17.66 -4.27 -16.77
C PRO A 37 -16.34 -4.35 -17.58
N GLU A 38 -16.12 -3.41 -18.49
CA GLU A 38 -14.94 -3.38 -19.39
C GLU A 38 -13.66 -2.90 -18.70
N ALA A 39 -13.76 -2.35 -17.50
CA ALA A 39 -12.63 -1.82 -16.73
C ALA A 39 -12.26 -2.68 -15.52
N ARG A 40 -12.81 -3.90 -15.40
CA ARG A 40 -12.58 -4.80 -14.28
C ARG A 40 -11.50 -5.82 -14.58
N ASP A 41 -10.60 -6.04 -13.61
CA ASP A 41 -9.63 -7.14 -13.58
C ASP A 41 -8.79 -7.26 -14.88
N VAL A 42 -8.41 -6.11 -15.44
CA VAL A 42 -7.57 -6.07 -16.65
C VAL A 42 -6.12 -6.34 -16.27
N VAL A 43 -5.49 -7.27 -16.97
CA VAL A 43 -4.06 -7.57 -16.82
C VAL A 43 -3.30 -6.86 -17.94
N PHE A 44 -2.26 -6.12 -17.57
CA PHE A 44 -1.40 -5.41 -18.52
C PHE A 44 -0.05 -6.12 -18.66
N THR A 45 0.40 -6.30 -19.91
CA THR A 45 1.77 -6.75 -20.18
C THR A 45 2.72 -5.57 -20.07
N THR A 46 3.81 -5.73 -19.32
CA THR A 46 4.82 -4.70 -19.07
C THR A 46 6.22 -5.26 -19.33
N PRO A 47 7.26 -4.41 -19.38
CA PRO A 47 8.66 -4.88 -19.45
C PRO A 47 9.11 -5.73 -18.25
N PHE A 48 8.33 -5.71 -17.16
CA PHE A 48 8.61 -6.42 -15.90
C PHE A 48 7.71 -7.65 -15.71
N GLY A 49 6.94 -8.04 -16.73
CA GLY A 49 5.98 -9.11 -16.69
C GLY A 49 4.52 -8.59 -16.65
N GLU A 50 3.60 -9.46 -16.29
CA GLU A 50 2.18 -9.11 -16.20
C GLU A 50 1.87 -8.42 -14.85
N THR A 51 0.97 -7.43 -14.90
CA THR A 51 0.44 -6.84 -13.67
C THR A 51 -0.48 -7.82 -12.95
N PRO A 52 -0.68 -7.68 -11.63
CA PRO A 52 -1.91 -8.20 -11.03
C PRO A 52 -3.13 -7.61 -11.74
N PRO A 53 -4.32 -8.25 -11.62
CA PRO A 53 -5.55 -7.68 -12.15
C PRO A 53 -5.80 -6.25 -11.63
N VAL A 54 -6.06 -5.33 -12.55
CA VAL A 54 -6.29 -3.91 -12.28
C VAL A 54 -7.70 -3.53 -12.70
N THR A 55 -8.42 -2.89 -11.82
CA THR A 55 -9.75 -2.34 -12.07
C THR A 55 -9.66 -0.82 -12.15
N ARG A 56 -10.27 -0.21 -13.16
CA ARG A 56 -10.37 1.24 -13.26
C ARG A 56 -11.79 1.69 -12.91
N PHE A 57 -11.90 2.69 -12.07
CA PHE A 57 -13.17 3.30 -11.72
C PHE A 57 -13.02 4.83 -11.58
N LYS A 58 -14.16 5.51 -11.45
CA LYS A 58 -14.23 6.95 -11.27
C LYS A 58 -14.88 7.27 -9.94
N LEU A 59 -14.30 8.22 -9.23
CA LEU A 59 -14.85 8.78 -8.00
C LEU A 59 -15.31 10.22 -8.24
N PRO A 60 -16.51 10.61 -7.78
CA PRO A 60 -16.96 11.98 -7.89
C PRO A 60 -16.12 12.90 -6.97
N GLU A 61 -15.77 14.07 -7.47
CA GLU A 61 -15.23 15.17 -6.68
C GLU A 61 -16.35 16.11 -6.20
N ALA A 62 -16.06 16.87 -5.16
CA ALA A 62 -17.03 17.84 -4.60
C ALA A 62 -17.39 18.97 -5.60
N ASP A 63 -16.55 19.24 -6.57
CA ASP A 63 -16.73 20.24 -7.63
C ASP A 63 -17.39 19.68 -8.91
N GLY A 64 -17.85 18.42 -8.88
CA GLY A 64 -18.51 17.75 -9.99
C GLY A 64 -17.56 17.14 -11.03
N ARG A 65 -16.25 17.24 -10.85
CA ARG A 65 -15.27 16.46 -11.64
C ARG A 65 -15.25 15.01 -11.21
N GLU A 66 -14.61 14.17 -12.01
CA GLU A 66 -14.42 12.76 -11.71
C GLU A 66 -12.91 12.45 -11.59
N ARG A 67 -12.53 11.77 -10.52
CA ARG A 67 -11.19 11.21 -10.36
C ARG A 67 -11.12 9.83 -10.97
N SER A 68 -10.15 9.63 -11.86
CA SER A 68 -9.86 8.29 -12.37
C SER A 68 -8.90 7.58 -11.42
N VAL A 69 -9.29 6.39 -10.99
CA VAL A 69 -8.56 5.59 -9.99
C VAL A 69 -8.25 4.23 -10.56
N LEU A 70 -7.01 3.78 -10.42
CA LEU A 70 -6.60 2.39 -10.64
C LEU A 70 -6.59 1.64 -9.32
N PHE A 71 -7.35 0.57 -9.26
CA PHE A 71 -7.39 -0.33 -8.10
C PHE A 71 -6.69 -1.63 -8.43
N ALA A 72 -5.79 -2.05 -7.56
CA ALA A 72 -5.12 -3.35 -7.65
C ALA A 72 -5.01 -4.01 -6.28
N ARG A 73 -4.97 -5.33 -6.26
CA ARG A 73 -4.81 -6.16 -5.06
C ARG A 73 -3.53 -7.00 -5.16
N PRO A 74 -2.34 -6.40 -5.03
CA PRO A 74 -1.09 -7.12 -5.23
C PRO A 74 -0.88 -8.26 -4.23
N HIS A 75 -1.58 -8.23 -3.09
CA HIS A 75 -1.45 -9.23 -2.02
C HIS A 75 -2.60 -10.24 -1.96
N ALA A 76 -3.64 -10.11 -2.77
CA ALA A 76 -4.81 -11.01 -2.75
C ALA A 76 -4.46 -12.45 -3.15
N THR A 77 -3.43 -12.62 -3.96
CA THR A 77 -2.93 -13.94 -4.38
C THR A 77 -2.34 -14.75 -3.22
N MET A 78 -1.96 -14.09 -2.13
CA MET A 78 -1.39 -14.74 -0.94
C MET A 78 -2.47 -15.27 0.03
N ALA A 79 -3.60 -14.55 0.18
CA ALA A 79 -4.66 -14.88 1.14
C ALA A 79 -5.60 -16.00 0.65
N GLY A 80 -5.71 -16.25 -0.64
CA GLY A 80 -6.69 -17.15 -1.25
C GLY A 80 -6.20 -18.53 -1.69
N GLY A 81 -5.00 -18.97 -1.29
CA GLY A 81 -4.46 -20.26 -1.74
C GLY A 81 -4.06 -20.31 -3.22
N LEU A 82 -4.04 -19.18 -3.90
CA LEU A 82 -3.60 -19.03 -5.29
C LEU A 82 -2.08 -18.74 -5.39
N VAL A 83 -1.34 -18.93 -4.30
CA VAL A 83 0.13 -18.96 -4.32
C VAL A 83 0.55 -20.09 -5.26
N GLY A 84 0.92 -19.76 -6.48
CA GLY A 84 1.42 -20.78 -7.40
C GLY A 84 1.02 -20.65 -8.87
N ARG A 85 0.35 -19.59 -9.28
CA ARG A 85 0.04 -19.39 -10.71
C ARG A 85 0.87 -18.34 -11.44
N SER A 86 1.53 -17.40 -10.75
CA SER A 86 2.55 -16.59 -11.40
C SER A 86 3.93 -17.12 -11.03
N SER A 87 4.75 -17.39 -12.02
CA SER A 87 6.19 -17.66 -11.85
C SER A 87 6.97 -16.41 -11.40
N GLU A 88 6.27 -15.30 -11.19
CA GLU A 88 6.84 -14.00 -10.88
C GLU A 88 6.92 -13.78 -9.37
N SER A 89 8.06 -13.27 -8.95
CA SER A 89 8.26 -12.86 -7.56
C SER A 89 7.35 -11.66 -7.22
N ARG A 90 7.01 -11.50 -5.94
CA ARG A 90 6.28 -10.32 -5.46
C ARG A 90 6.92 -9.00 -5.91
N ALA A 91 8.25 -8.94 -5.90
CA ALA A 91 9.00 -7.78 -6.39
C ALA A 91 8.76 -7.52 -7.88
N GLY A 92 8.69 -8.57 -8.71
CA GLY A 92 8.37 -8.45 -10.14
C GLY A 92 6.96 -7.93 -10.38
N GLN A 93 5.98 -8.47 -9.67
CA GLN A 93 4.60 -7.99 -9.76
C GLN A 93 4.44 -6.53 -9.33
N ALA A 94 5.15 -6.13 -8.26
CA ALA A 94 5.16 -4.73 -7.83
C ALA A 94 5.81 -3.82 -8.89
N LEU A 95 6.92 -4.23 -9.51
CA LEU A 95 7.55 -3.49 -10.60
C LEU A 95 6.62 -3.32 -11.79
N ALA A 96 5.94 -4.40 -12.23
CA ALA A 96 4.97 -4.34 -13.31
C ALA A 96 3.83 -3.36 -13.01
N LEU A 97 3.27 -3.43 -11.79
CA LEU A 97 2.18 -2.56 -11.37
C LEU A 97 2.60 -1.08 -11.29
N PHE A 98 3.76 -0.79 -10.71
CA PHE A 98 4.24 0.59 -10.59
C PHE A 98 4.74 1.17 -11.91
N TRP A 99 5.21 0.35 -12.85
CA TRP A 99 5.43 0.76 -14.23
C TRP A 99 4.11 1.20 -14.88
N LEU A 100 3.03 0.43 -14.71
CA LEU A 100 1.70 0.81 -15.16
C LEU A 100 1.27 2.14 -14.54
N PHE A 101 1.43 2.31 -13.21
CA PHE A 101 1.09 3.55 -12.52
C PHE A 101 1.86 4.76 -13.04
N GLN A 102 3.15 4.59 -13.32
CA GLN A 102 3.97 5.64 -13.92
C GLN A 102 3.44 6.06 -15.30
N ARG A 103 3.10 5.09 -16.15
CA ARG A 103 2.56 5.32 -17.51
C ARG A 103 1.14 5.89 -17.46
N ALA A 104 0.34 5.53 -16.49
CA ALA A 104 -1.00 6.08 -16.28
C ALA A 104 -0.98 7.52 -15.78
N GLY A 105 0.14 8.00 -15.24
CA GLY A 105 0.25 9.33 -14.63
C GLY A 105 -0.18 9.37 -13.17
N VAL A 106 -0.11 8.25 -12.45
CA VAL A 106 -0.48 8.17 -11.03
C VAL A 106 0.46 9.04 -10.20
N VAL A 107 -0.13 9.94 -9.42
CA VAL A 107 0.58 10.87 -8.53
C VAL A 107 0.25 10.67 -7.05
N ARG A 108 -0.83 9.94 -6.74
CA ARG A 108 -1.24 9.65 -5.36
C ARG A 108 -1.69 8.20 -5.23
N ILE A 109 -1.14 7.51 -4.23
CA ILE A 109 -1.41 6.11 -3.96
C ILE A 109 -1.83 5.99 -2.50
N VAL A 110 -3.03 5.48 -2.29
CA VAL A 110 -3.54 5.08 -0.97
C VAL A 110 -3.48 3.58 -0.89
N ALA A 111 -2.96 3.05 0.20
CA ALA A 111 -2.97 1.61 0.47
C ALA A 111 -3.80 1.29 1.71
N GLU A 112 -4.36 0.09 1.76
CA GLU A 112 -4.93 -0.47 2.97
C GLU A 112 -4.32 -1.85 3.25
N SER A 113 -4.20 -2.22 4.52
CA SER A 113 -3.59 -3.48 4.91
C SER A 113 -4.10 -3.98 6.26
N GLY A 114 -3.91 -5.29 6.47
CA GLY A 114 -3.96 -5.87 7.81
C GLY A 114 -2.56 -6.03 8.39
N ALA A 115 -2.41 -5.82 9.68
CA ALA A 115 -1.15 -6.00 10.39
C ALA A 115 -1.36 -6.71 11.73
N ALA A 116 -0.31 -7.34 12.26
CA ALA A 116 -0.30 -7.85 13.62
C ALA A 116 0.38 -6.84 14.56
N SER A 117 -0.08 -6.71 15.79
CA SER A 117 0.58 -5.88 16.80
C SER A 117 1.82 -6.57 17.36
N ILE A 118 2.97 -5.89 17.30
CA ILE A 118 4.24 -6.35 17.91
C ILE A 118 4.23 -6.08 19.43
N THR A 119 3.36 -5.19 19.88
CA THR A 119 3.28 -4.76 21.27
C THR A 119 1.87 -5.01 21.84
N GLN A 120 1.69 -4.79 23.14
CA GLN A 120 0.36 -4.83 23.76
C GLN A 120 -0.37 -3.49 23.69
N HIS A 121 0.20 -2.48 23.06
CA HIS A 121 -0.38 -1.13 22.96
C HIS A 121 -1.53 -1.08 21.94
N PHE A 122 -1.34 -1.73 20.79
CA PHE A 122 -2.36 -1.84 19.75
C PHE A 122 -3.13 -3.14 19.94
N HIS A 123 -4.46 -3.05 19.89
CA HIS A 123 -5.33 -4.22 20.05
C HIS A 123 -5.96 -4.63 18.72
N PRO A 124 -6.40 -5.88 18.57
CA PRO A 124 -7.20 -6.26 17.42
C PRO A 124 -8.39 -5.31 17.21
N ARG A 125 -8.68 -4.95 15.97
CA ARG A 125 -9.62 -3.94 15.47
C ARG A 125 -9.15 -2.48 15.57
N ASP A 126 -8.02 -2.17 16.21
CA ASP A 126 -7.48 -0.81 16.15
C ASP A 126 -7.09 -0.45 14.71
N LEU A 127 -7.30 0.81 14.36
CA LEU A 127 -6.83 1.37 13.10
C LEU A 127 -5.52 2.13 13.32
N VAL A 128 -4.59 1.96 12.39
CA VAL A 128 -3.27 2.57 12.45
C VAL A 128 -2.96 3.26 11.13
N VAL A 129 -2.49 4.50 11.20
CA VAL A 129 -1.93 5.22 10.05
C VAL A 129 -0.42 5.35 10.28
N PRO A 130 0.42 4.49 9.69
CA PRO A 130 1.86 4.49 9.93
C PRO A 130 2.51 5.81 9.56
N HIS A 131 3.59 6.17 10.27
CA HIS A 131 4.37 7.36 9.96
C HIS A 131 5.77 7.01 9.47
N ASP A 132 6.26 5.81 9.79
CA ASP A 132 7.57 5.31 9.40
C ASP A 132 7.55 3.79 9.25
N PHE A 133 8.60 3.21 8.71
CA PHE A 133 8.70 1.76 8.54
C PHE A 133 10.12 1.24 8.72
N ILE A 134 10.20 -0.06 8.99
CA ILE A 134 11.44 -0.86 8.99
C ILE A 134 11.25 -1.99 7.97
N ASP A 135 12.19 -2.12 7.03
CA ASP A 135 12.15 -3.16 6.01
C ASP A 135 13.14 -4.29 6.31
N PHE A 136 12.62 -5.47 6.57
CA PHE A 136 13.36 -6.72 6.72
C PHE A 136 13.21 -7.65 5.50
N THR A 137 12.79 -7.11 4.38
CA THR A 137 12.67 -7.88 3.15
C THR A 137 13.90 -7.73 2.26
N ARG A 138 13.99 -8.55 1.22
CA ARG A 138 14.97 -8.43 0.13
C ARG A 138 14.29 -8.11 -1.20
N GLN A 139 13.07 -7.58 -1.15
CA GLN A 139 12.22 -7.43 -2.33
C GLN A 139 12.57 -6.23 -3.21
N TYR A 140 13.31 -5.25 -2.67
CA TYR A 140 13.76 -4.11 -3.45
C TYR A 140 15.04 -4.44 -4.26
N GLY A 141 14.90 -5.35 -5.23
CA GLY A 141 15.98 -5.77 -6.11
C GLY A 141 15.93 -5.19 -7.53
N GLY A 142 14.87 -4.48 -7.87
CA GLY A 142 14.65 -3.88 -9.17
C GLY A 142 14.35 -2.39 -9.09
N ARG A 143 14.62 -1.66 -10.17
CA ARG A 143 14.39 -0.22 -10.28
C ARG A 143 13.64 0.13 -11.55
N LEU A 144 12.56 0.89 -11.40
CA LEU A 144 11.84 1.51 -12.52
C LEU A 144 12.67 2.63 -13.15
N THR A 145 13.43 3.35 -12.32
CA THR A 145 14.23 4.49 -12.74
C THR A 145 15.68 4.30 -12.32
N PRO A 146 16.54 3.76 -13.18
CA PRO A 146 17.97 3.62 -12.91
C PRO A 146 18.62 4.98 -12.58
N GLY A 147 19.58 4.98 -11.64
CA GLY A 147 20.36 6.16 -11.29
C GLY A 147 19.64 7.17 -10.39
N ALA A 148 18.50 6.84 -9.80
CA ALA A 148 17.88 7.68 -8.79
C ALA A 148 18.34 7.26 -7.37
N ILE A 149 18.57 8.26 -6.51
CA ILE A 149 18.73 8.08 -5.07
C ILE A 149 17.40 8.46 -4.42
N LEU A 150 16.85 7.54 -3.63
CA LEU A 150 15.59 7.75 -2.92
C LEU A 150 15.87 8.24 -1.51
N VAL A 151 15.40 9.43 -1.22
CA VAL A 151 15.43 9.97 0.15
C VAL A 151 14.15 9.57 0.85
N MET A 152 14.27 8.68 1.85
CA MET A 152 13.12 8.15 2.59
C MET A 152 12.77 9.00 3.83
N ARG A 153 13.03 10.33 3.76
CA ARG A 153 12.48 11.28 4.72
C ARG A 153 10.97 11.37 4.51
N ASP A 154 10.19 11.29 5.58
CA ASP A 154 8.73 11.23 5.53
C ASP A 154 8.26 10.21 4.47
N PRO A 155 8.50 8.89 4.72
CA PRO A 155 8.25 7.87 3.70
C PRO A 155 6.78 7.79 3.30
N PHE A 156 5.89 8.09 4.23
CA PHE A 156 4.45 8.19 4.00
C PHE A 156 4.02 9.66 3.89
N CYS A 157 3.34 9.97 2.79
CA CYS A 157 2.90 11.33 2.46
C CYS A 157 2.08 11.97 3.58
N PRO A 158 2.46 13.15 4.09
CA PRO A 158 1.75 13.79 5.19
C PRO A 158 0.30 14.15 4.83
N GLU A 159 0.01 14.58 3.60
CA GLU A 159 -1.36 14.90 3.17
C GLU A 159 -2.26 13.67 3.13
N ILE A 160 -1.76 12.56 2.57
CA ILE A 160 -2.55 11.31 2.53
C ILE A 160 -2.74 10.77 3.95
N ARG A 161 -1.69 10.82 4.79
CA ARG A 161 -1.80 10.41 6.20
C ARG A 161 -2.82 11.23 6.97
N GLU A 162 -2.87 12.54 6.75
CA GLU A 162 -3.87 13.40 7.38
C GLU A 162 -5.29 13.06 6.92
N ALA A 163 -5.50 12.86 5.63
CA ALA A 163 -6.78 12.44 5.08
C ALA A 163 -7.23 11.10 5.67
N LEU A 164 -6.35 10.10 5.68
CA LEU A 164 -6.59 8.78 6.28
C LEU A 164 -6.90 8.90 7.78
N TRP A 165 -6.12 9.68 8.51
CA TRP A 165 -6.34 9.91 9.93
C TRP A 165 -7.73 10.50 10.22
N ASN A 166 -8.13 11.53 9.46
CA ASN A 166 -9.42 12.18 9.64
C ASN A 166 -10.58 11.22 9.36
N ARG A 167 -10.49 10.39 8.31
CA ARG A 167 -11.52 9.39 7.98
C ARG A 167 -11.54 8.24 8.96
N ALA A 168 -10.37 7.73 9.34
CA ALA A 168 -10.27 6.67 10.34
C ALA A 168 -10.86 7.11 11.70
N ARG A 169 -10.67 8.38 12.11
CA ARG A 169 -11.29 8.91 13.32
C ARG A 169 -12.82 8.98 13.26
N GLN A 170 -13.36 9.40 12.13
CA GLN A 170 -14.83 9.40 11.94
C GLN A 170 -15.38 7.99 12.04
N PHE A 171 -14.79 7.05 11.31
CA PHE A 171 -15.15 5.65 11.39
C PHE A 171 -15.00 5.07 12.82
N ALA A 172 -13.90 5.37 13.49
CA ALA A 172 -13.64 4.89 14.84
C ALA A 172 -14.68 5.39 15.86
N ALA A 173 -15.17 6.61 15.70
CA ALA A 173 -16.22 7.16 16.54
C ALA A 173 -17.57 6.41 16.36
N GLU A 174 -17.88 5.98 15.15
CA GLU A 174 -19.10 5.21 14.83
C GLU A 174 -19.03 3.77 15.37
N LYS A 175 -17.85 3.17 15.33
CA LYS A 175 -17.62 1.75 15.66
C LYS A 175 -17.08 1.52 17.08
N ALA A 176 -16.88 2.58 17.87
CA ALA A 176 -16.26 2.52 19.21
C ALA A 176 -14.90 1.79 19.21
N THR A 177 -14.11 1.96 18.14
CA THR A 177 -12.75 1.45 18.03
C THR A 177 -11.72 2.53 18.26
N ARG A 178 -10.43 2.19 18.34
CA ARG A 178 -9.35 3.17 18.53
C ARG A 178 -8.64 3.40 17.19
N VAL A 179 -8.07 4.58 17.03
CA VAL A 179 -7.23 4.90 15.87
C VAL A 179 -5.96 5.60 16.32
N PHE A 180 -4.86 5.33 15.63
CA PHE A 180 -3.54 5.85 15.91
C PHE A 180 -2.92 6.43 14.63
N ASN A 181 -2.40 7.66 14.71
CA ASN A 181 -1.75 8.33 13.57
C ASN A 181 -0.22 8.21 13.59
N ARG A 182 0.31 7.42 14.50
CA ARG A 182 1.74 7.12 14.60
C ARG A 182 1.93 5.67 14.96
N ALA A 183 2.66 4.97 14.10
CA ALA A 183 3.22 3.66 14.34
C ALA A 183 4.39 3.45 13.37
N VAL A 184 5.34 2.63 13.76
CA VAL A 184 6.40 2.12 12.88
C VAL A 184 5.95 0.78 12.35
N HIS A 185 5.71 0.71 11.04
CA HIS A 185 5.38 -0.53 10.35
C HIS A 185 6.63 -1.36 10.09
N VAL A 186 6.62 -2.64 10.41
CA VAL A 186 7.68 -3.57 10.05
C VAL A 186 7.22 -4.45 8.90
N THR A 187 7.93 -4.43 7.77
CA THR A 187 7.69 -5.37 6.69
C THR A 187 8.66 -6.54 6.76
N VAL A 188 8.12 -7.75 6.67
CA VAL A 188 8.88 -9.01 6.64
C VAL A 188 8.49 -9.84 5.44
N GLU A 189 9.31 -10.84 5.10
CA GLU A 189 9.01 -11.75 4.00
C GLU A 189 8.07 -12.89 4.42
N GLY A 190 7.01 -13.10 3.59
CA GLY A 190 6.18 -14.29 3.65
C GLY A 190 6.81 -15.53 2.96
N PRO A 191 6.10 -16.67 2.94
CA PRO A 191 4.72 -16.86 3.41
C PRO A 191 4.59 -17.30 4.87
N ARG A 192 5.65 -17.29 5.67
CA ARG A 192 5.61 -17.67 7.08
C ARG A 192 5.30 -16.48 7.98
N LEU A 193 4.80 -16.76 9.16
CA LEU A 193 4.75 -15.80 10.25
C LEU A 193 6.09 -15.82 11.03
N GLU A 194 6.36 -14.76 11.75
CA GLU A 194 7.57 -14.55 12.53
C GLU A 194 7.57 -15.43 13.78
N THR A 195 8.73 -15.74 14.28
CA THR A 195 8.86 -16.39 15.59
C THR A 195 8.75 -15.35 16.73
N ALA A 196 8.41 -15.81 17.94
CA ALA A 196 8.38 -14.93 19.12
C ALA A 196 9.72 -14.21 19.38
N ALA A 197 10.84 -14.84 19.02
CA ALA A 197 12.16 -14.24 19.15
C ALA A 197 12.39 -13.10 18.13
N GLU A 198 11.93 -13.28 16.89
CA GLU A 198 11.96 -12.24 15.86
C GLU A 198 11.07 -11.07 16.27
N VAL A 199 9.84 -11.32 16.68
CA VAL A 199 8.90 -10.30 17.16
C VAL A 199 9.49 -9.50 18.32
N GLY A 200 10.08 -10.20 19.30
CA GLY A 200 10.76 -9.54 20.43
C GLY A 200 11.98 -8.71 20.03
N ALA A 201 12.69 -9.09 18.96
CA ALA A 201 13.80 -8.29 18.42
C ALA A 201 13.27 -7.03 17.72
N LEU A 202 12.23 -7.17 16.87
CA LEU A 202 11.62 -6.09 16.13
C LEU A 202 10.98 -5.05 17.04
N ALA A 203 10.35 -5.48 18.15
CA ALA A 203 9.82 -4.57 19.17
C ALA A 203 10.94 -3.71 19.80
N ARG A 204 12.12 -4.32 20.10
CA ARG A 204 13.28 -3.57 20.62
C ARG A 204 13.88 -2.60 19.61
N MET A 205 13.70 -2.84 18.32
CA MET A 205 14.11 -1.93 17.26
C MET A 205 13.12 -0.77 17.04
N GLY A 206 12.02 -0.75 17.76
CA GLY A 206 11.00 0.30 17.68
C GLY A 206 9.86 0.03 16.70
N GLY A 207 9.70 -1.22 16.25
CA GLY A 207 8.53 -1.63 15.48
C GLY A 207 7.27 -1.69 16.35
N ASP A 208 6.14 -1.31 15.77
CA ASP A 208 4.83 -1.25 16.44
C ASP A 208 3.86 -2.30 15.88
N VAL A 209 3.80 -2.40 14.57
CA VAL A 209 2.96 -3.34 13.83
C VAL A 209 3.78 -4.05 12.76
N ILE A 210 3.37 -5.26 12.37
CA ILE A 210 4.09 -6.09 11.42
C ILE A 210 3.18 -6.69 10.38
N SER A 211 3.61 -6.68 9.13
CA SER A 211 2.95 -7.39 8.04
C SER A 211 3.92 -7.76 6.93
N GLN A 212 3.37 -8.28 5.83
CA GLN A 212 4.11 -8.61 4.61
C GLN A 212 3.78 -7.64 3.46
N THR A 213 3.35 -6.43 3.78
CA THR A 213 2.89 -5.39 2.84
C THR A 213 3.73 -4.10 2.95
N LEU A 214 3.40 -3.08 2.17
CA LEU A 214 3.97 -1.74 2.08
C LEU A 214 5.36 -1.64 1.46
N THR A 215 6.21 -2.65 1.54
CA THR A 215 7.44 -2.71 0.73
C THR A 215 7.34 -3.86 -0.28
N PRO A 216 7.75 -3.67 -1.53
CA PRO A 216 8.52 -2.55 -2.07
C PRO A 216 7.69 -1.33 -2.52
N GLU A 217 6.39 -1.31 -2.32
CA GLU A 217 5.44 -0.30 -2.85
C GLU A 217 5.83 1.14 -2.45
N VAL A 218 6.26 1.36 -1.20
CA VAL A 218 6.70 2.68 -0.73
C VAL A 218 7.94 3.19 -1.47
N TYR A 219 8.88 2.31 -1.82
CA TYR A 219 10.06 2.66 -2.62
C TYR A 219 9.67 2.98 -4.06
N LEU A 220 8.85 2.14 -4.67
CA LEU A 220 8.41 2.30 -6.06
C LEU A 220 7.55 3.55 -6.24
N ALA A 221 6.70 3.88 -5.26
CA ALA A 221 5.98 5.15 -5.25
C ALA A 221 6.94 6.34 -5.24
N ARG A 222 7.99 6.28 -4.41
CA ARG A 222 9.05 7.29 -4.37
C ARG A 222 9.79 7.39 -5.71
N GLU A 223 10.09 6.26 -6.36
CA GLU A 223 10.74 6.22 -7.67
C GLU A 223 9.95 6.92 -8.76
N ILE A 224 8.64 6.76 -8.81
CA ILE A 224 7.77 7.42 -9.79
C ILE A 224 7.38 8.85 -9.38
N GLY A 225 7.82 9.31 -8.19
CA GLY A 225 7.49 10.64 -7.66
C GLY A 225 6.03 10.76 -7.18
N ALA A 226 5.37 9.65 -6.90
CA ALA A 226 4.03 9.61 -6.34
C ALA A 226 4.03 9.73 -4.82
N CYS A 227 2.94 10.28 -4.27
CA CYS A 227 2.63 10.25 -2.85
C CYS A 227 2.14 8.84 -2.47
N PHE A 228 2.52 8.35 -1.31
CA PHE A 228 2.09 7.05 -0.80
C PHE A 228 1.79 7.14 0.70
N ALA A 229 0.70 6.57 1.16
CA ALA A 229 0.45 6.25 2.57
C ALA A 229 -0.57 5.13 2.70
N SER A 230 -0.63 4.53 3.90
CA SER A 230 -1.51 3.40 4.20
C SER A 230 -2.34 3.65 5.46
N VAL A 231 -3.49 2.98 5.51
CA VAL A 231 -4.23 2.70 6.73
C VAL A 231 -4.22 1.20 6.97
N GLU A 232 -4.06 0.80 8.22
CA GLU A 232 -3.96 -0.59 8.60
C GLU A 232 -4.93 -0.92 9.73
N MET A 233 -5.49 -2.13 9.69
CA MET A 233 -6.24 -2.68 10.81
C MET A 233 -5.39 -3.72 11.54
N VAL A 234 -5.30 -3.60 12.84
CA VAL A 234 -4.69 -4.64 13.67
C VAL A 234 -5.61 -5.86 13.69
N LEU A 235 -5.13 -6.96 13.10
CA LEU A 235 -5.90 -8.19 12.97
C LEU A 235 -5.74 -9.09 14.20
N ASN A 236 -4.53 -9.15 14.73
CA ASN A 236 -4.13 -10.02 15.83
C ASN A 236 -2.90 -9.48 16.56
N TYR A 237 -2.49 -10.14 17.60
CA TYR A 237 -1.15 -9.96 18.17
C TYR A 237 -0.16 -10.86 17.42
N ALA A 238 1.05 -10.36 17.18
CA ALA A 238 2.14 -11.14 16.62
C ALA A 238 2.61 -12.23 17.61
N GLU A 239 3.37 -13.21 17.12
CA GLU A 239 3.84 -14.34 17.92
C GLU A 239 4.59 -13.89 19.18
N GLY A 240 4.25 -14.51 20.32
CA GLY A 240 4.87 -14.23 21.62
C GLY A 240 4.38 -12.94 22.32
N VAL A 241 3.54 -12.11 21.71
CA VAL A 241 2.94 -10.95 22.37
C VAL A 241 1.81 -11.36 23.33
N ARG A 242 1.06 -12.37 22.95
CA ARG A 242 0.06 -13.06 23.77
C ARG A 242 0.30 -14.56 23.72
N PRO A 243 -0.06 -15.30 24.79
CA PRO A 243 0.20 -16.74 24.87
C PRO A 243 -0.61 -17.57 23.87
N GLU A 244 -1.79 -17.13 23.51
CA GLU A 244 -2.71 -17.87 22.64
C GLU A 244 -3.30 -16.97 21.54
N TRP A 245 -3.60 -17.58 20.40
CA TRP A 245 -4.29 -16.96 19.29
C TRP A 245 -5.79 -17.22 19.40
N ASP A 246 -6.58 -16.16 19.23
CA ASP A 246 -8.02 -16.26 19.01
C ASP A 246 -8.28 -16.29 17.49
N PHE A 247 -8.31 -17.49 16.92
CA PHE A 247 -8.54 -17.68 15.49
C PHE A 247 -9.95 -17.29 15.05
N ASP A 248 -10.95 -17.39 15.92
CA ASP A 248 -12.32 -17.03 15.59
C ASP A 248 -12.46 -15.52 15.56
N LEU A 249 -11.85 -14.81 16.49
CA LEU A 249 -11.73 -13.36 16.47
C LEU A 249 -10.97 -12.89 15.23
N LEU A 250 -9.84 -13.50 14.90
CA LEU A 250 -9.07 -13.16 13.69
C LEU A 250 -9.91 -13.28 12.41
N ARG A 251 -10.62 -14.41 12.23
CA ARG A 251 -11.51 -14.61 11.08
C ARG A 251 -12.64 -13.60 11.02
N ALA A 252 -13.23 -13.25 12.17
CA ALA A 252 -14.26 -12.23 12.26
C ALA A 252 -13.71 -10.86 11.84
N ILE A 253 -12.54 -10.46 12.37
CA ILE A 253 -11.91 -9.19 12.03
C ILE A 253 -11.56 -9.12 10.54
N VAL A 254 -10.97 -10.17 9.97
CA VAL A 254 -10.62 -10.19 8.53
C VAL A 254 -11.87 -10.05 7.66
N ARG A 255 -12.95 -10.75 8.00
CA ARG A 255 -14.19 -10.68 7.22
C ARG A 255 -14.90 -9.34 7.31
N GLU A 256 -15.01 -8.77 8.52
CA GLU A 256 -15.72 -7.52 8.77
C GLU A 256 -14.85 -6.30 8.47
N GLY A 257 -13.57 -6.38 8.79
CA GLY A 257 -12.62 -5.26 8.65
C GLY A 257 -12.21 -4.95 7.21
N ALA A 258 -12.38 -5.89 6.29
CA ALA A 258 -12.04 -5.71 4.89
C ALA A 258 -12.82 -4.56 4.24
N GLU A 259 -14.16 -4.59 4.38
CA GLU A 259 -15.05 -3.55 3.86
C GLU A 259 -14.78 -2.21 4.55
N GLU A 260 -14.60 -2.26 5.86
CA GLU A 260 -14.36 -1.07 6.69
C GLU A 260 -13.07 -0.32 6.29
N LEU A 261 -11.95 -1.05 6.08
CA LEU A 261 -10.69 -0.46 5.63
C LEU A 261 -10.79 0.11 4.22
N GLY A 262 -11.40 -0.62 3.30
CA GLY A 262 -11.62 -0.18 1.94
C GLY A 262 -12.39 1.13 1.88
N ARG A 263 -13.44 1.26 2.70
CA ARG A 263 -14.23 2.48 2.81
C ARG A 263 -13.41 3.66 3.35
N VAL A 264 -12.66 3.46 4.44
CA VAL A 264 -11.77 4.51 4.99
C VAL A 264 -10.77 4.99 3.94
N ALA A 265 -10.16 4.07 3.19
CA ALA A 265 -9.18 4.38 2.16
C ALA A 265 -9.81 5.15 0.97
N LEU A 266 -10.99 4.74 0.53
CA LEU A 266 -11.75 5.42 -0.54
C LEU A 266 -12.18 6.83 -0.12
N ASP A 267 -12.78 6.96 1.05
CA ASP A 267 -13.22 8.25 1.58
C ASP A 267 -12.04 9.22 1.77
N ALA A 268 -10.88 8.70 2.20
CA ALA A 268 -9.67 9.50 2.30
C ALA A 268 -9.19 9.96 0.92
N LEU A 269 -9.24 9.08 -0.09
CA LEU A 269 -8.84 9.41 -1.45
C LEU A 269 -9.74 10.50 -2.06
N VAL A 270 -11.06 10.43 -1.82
CA VAL A 270 -12.02 11.48 -2.24
C VAL A 270 -11.74 12.80 -1.54
N ALA A 271 -11.32 12.78 -0.28
CA ALA A 271 -11.06 13.98 0.52
C ALA A 271 -9.75 14.69 0.19
N LEU A 272 -8.86 14.07 -0.59
CA LEU A 272 -7.58 14.70 -0.97
C LEU A 272 -7.81 15.95 -1.82
N PRO A 273 -7.03 17.04 -1.58
CA PRO A 273 -7.11 18.23 -2.44
C PRO A 273 -6.65 17.91 -3.87
N GLY A 274 -7.16 18.62 -4.87
CA GLY A 274 -6.78 18.43 -6.27
C GLY A 274 -5.27 18.64 -6.50
N GLU A 275 -4.70 19.70 -5.93
CA GLU A 275 -3.28 19.99 -6.01
C GLU A 275 -2.49 19.37 -4.86
N ARG A 276 -1.22 19.04 -5.09
CA ARG A 276 -0.30 18.52 -4.07
C ARG A 276 0.44 19.68 -3.41
N GLY A 277 0.35 19.80 -2.08
CA GLY A 277 1.15 20.73 -1.29
C GLY A 277 2.37 20.10 -0.61
N CYS A 278 2.53 18.76 -0.72
CA CYS A 278 3.65 18.03 -0.12
C CYS A 278 4.90 18.01 -1.02
N SER A 279 6.07 17.74 -0.41
CA SER A 279 7.36 17.64 -1.11
C SER A 279 7.71 16.21 -1.58
N CYS A 280 6.77 15.26 -1.61
CA CYS A 280 7.07 13.85 -1.91
C CYS A 280 7.81 13.65 -3.23
N ALA A 281 7.48 14.44 -4.27
CA ALA A 281 8.12 14.34 -5.57
C ALA A 281 9.60 14.83 -5.57
N GLU A 282 9.98 15.66 -4.60
CA GLU A 282 11.32 16.22 -4.47
C GLU A 282 12.33 15.28 -3.83
N HIS A 283 11.85 14.26 -3.11
CA HIS A 283 12.67 13.27 -2.42
C HIS A 283 13.29 12.22 -3.34
N ARG A 284 13.14 12.36 -4.64
CA ARG A 284 13.81 11.59 -5.68
C ARG A 284 14.93 12.44 -6.27
N GLN A 285 16.18 12.10 -5.93
CA GLN A 285 17.38 12.79 -6.41
C GLN A 285 17.97 12.02 -7.60
N LYS A 286 18.39 12.74 -8.65
CA LYS A 286 19.17 12.13 -9.74
C LYS A 286 20.61 11.91 -9.24
N ALA A 287 21.16 10.71 -9.40
CA ALA A 287 22.53 10.37 -9.00
C ALA A 287 23.60 11.19 -9.75
N SER A 288 23.22 11.79 -10.88
CA SER A 288 24.08 12.68 -11.68
C SER A 288 23.99 14.16 -11.27
N SER A 289 23.43 14.49 -10.13
CA SER A 289 23.46 15.85 -9.62
C SER A 289 24.92 16.23 -9.29
N PRO A 290 25.50 17.29 -9.88
CA PRO A 290 26.91 17.64 -9.72
C PRO A 290 27.37 17.81 -8.28
N ASN A 291 26.46 18.05 -7.36
CA ASN A 291 26.71 18.29 -5.94
C ASN A 291 27.05 17.04 -5.12
N LEU A 292 26.92 15.83 -5.66
CA LEU A 292 27.25 14.60 -4.95
C LEU A 292 28.66 14.05 -5.27
N VAL A 293 29.34 14.63 -6.27
CA VAL A 293 30.67 14.19 -6.72
C VAL A 293 31.75 15.25 -6.50
N ALA A 294 31.39 16.47 -6.11
CA ALA A 294 32.28 17.63 -6.06
C ALA A 294 33.04 17.85 -4.73
N GLU A 295 32.85 16.99 -3.71
CA GLU A 295 33.50 17.18 -2.40
C GLU A 295 34.61 16.17 -2.08
N THR A 296 35.11 15.42 -3.05
CA THR A 296 36.23 14.49 -2.87
C THR A 296 37.35 14.68 -3.88
N ALA A 297 37.66 15.94 -4.28
CA ALA A 297 38.85 16.29 -5.03
C ALA A 297 39.73 17.25 -4.25
#